data_4e6c9ee98f2701d81dc65c9a2bd9b280
#
_entry.id   4e6c9ee98f2701d81dc65c9a2bd9b280
#
_cell.length_a   1.000
_cell.length_b   1.000
_cell.length_c   1.000
_cell.angle_alpha   90.00
_cell.angle_beta   90.00
_cell.angle_gamma   90.00
#
_symmetry.space_group_name_H-M   'P 1'
#
loop_
_entity.id
_entity.type
_entity.pdbx_description
1 polymer ?
#
loop_
_entity_poly.entity_id
_entity_poly.type
_entity_poly.pdbx_seq_one_letter_code
_entity_poly.pdbx_strand_id
1 'polypeptide(L)'
;MSSRRPGCAGRGRTVEVDAPRAFLLQTVTRLCLNELDSARARREESRGDRLPEPVDLGLLGGDAVEALDQISMAFLVLLQRLTPAERAVLLLHEVFEMSHSEIGALLEKSEAACRQLLGRARAHLASERRGLRTSREEHRRLLLAFVEASRNGEMDRMLTLLAEDATLVIDTGPDGKRLGRIRNVGRPVEGATRIAAFLAAVARQIPAFGEARECVLNGEPAVVYVREGRPAAAILISAAEGRIRRVFVQVDAGRLGHLGLRQ
;
A
#
# COMPACT_ATOMS: atom_id res chain seq x y z
N MET A 1 -11.11 -48.10 -16.61
CA MET A 1 -12.14 -47.06 -16.85
C MET A 1 -11.45 -45.72 -16.96
N SER A 2 -11.45 -45.19 -18.17
CA SER A 2 -10.62 -44.04 -18.58
C SER A 2 -11.31 -42.72 -18.24
N SER A 3 -10.67 -41.90 -17.38
CA SER A 3 -11.10 -40.55 -17.07
C SER A 3 -10.55 -39.60 -18.16
N ARG A 4 -11.39 -39.17 -19.08
CA ARG A 4 -11.10 -38.12 -20.05
C ARG A 4 -11.19 -36.76 -19.36
N ARG A 5 -10.08 -36.04 -19.28
CA ARG A 5 -10.07 -34.60 -19.02
C ARG A 5 -10.61 -33.84 -20.23
N PRO A 6 -11.55 -32.90 -20.12
CA PRO A 6 -11.95 -32.06 -21.23
C PRO A 6 -10.83 -31.06 -21.52
N GLY A 7 -10.27 -31.14 -22.72
CA GLY A 7 -9.31 -30.17 -23.24
C GLY A 7 -9.99 -28.82 -23.50
N CYS A 8 -9.52 -27.75 -22.93
CA CYS A 8 -9.85 -26.39 -23.36
C CYS A 8 -9.20 -26.09 -24.70
N ALA A 9 -9.88 -26.41 -25.79
CA ALA A 9 -9.55 -25.93 -27.13
C ALA A 9 -10.28 -24.60 -27.37
N GLY A 10 -9.80 -23.54 -26.75
CA GLY A 10 -10.14 -22.15 -27.10
C GLY A 10 -9.34 -21.76 -28.34
N ARG A 11 -9.89 -21.90 -29.54
CA ARG A 11 -9.36 -21.24 -30.74
C ARG A 11 -9.48 -19.74 -30.53
N GLY A 12 -8.34 -19.08 -30.23
CA GLY A 12 -8.24 -17.64 -30.22
C GLY A 12 -8.61 -17.11 -31.62
N ARG A 13 -9.73 -16.39 -31.71
CA ARG A 13 -9.97 -15.50 -32.85
C ARG A 13 -8.91 -14.40 -32.73
N THR A 14 -7.94 -14.42 -33.63
CA THR A 14 -7.06 -13.29 -33.86
C THR A 14 -7.93 -12.14 -34.39
N VAL A 15 -8.26 -11.20 -33.51
CA VAL A 15 -8.84 -9.91 -33.87
C VAL A 15 -7.68 -9.03 -34.27
N GLU A 16 -7.66 -8.62 -35.54
CA GLU A 16 -6.72 -7.58 -35.98
C GLU A 16 -7.06 -6.28 -35.22
N VAL A 17 -6.15 -5.82 -34.37
CA VAL A 17 -6.38 -4.65 -33.53
C VAL A 17 -5.61 -3.49 -34.13
N ASP A 18 -6.31 -2.52 -34.70
CA ASP A 18 -5.72 -1.32 -35.32
C ASP A 18 -4.84 -0.49 -34.37
N ALA A 19 -5.15 -0.50 -33.08
CA ALA A 19 -4.41 0.18 -32.03
C ALA A 19 -4.19 -0.71 -30.80
N PRO A 20 -3.19 -1.62 -30.81
CA PRO A 20 -2.98 -2.61 -29.75
C PRO A 20 -2.83 -2.01 -28.34
N ARG A 21 -2.10 -0.89 -28.23
CA ARG A 21 -1.91 -0.20 -26.94
C ARG A 21 -3.25 0.31 -26.36
N ALA A 22 -4.07 0.96 -27.19
CA ALA A 22 -5.37 1.47 -26.76
C ALA A 22 -6.32 0.33 -26.38
N PHE A 23 -6.35 -0.76 -27.15
CA PHE A 23 -7.15 -1.95 -26.86
C PHE A 23 -6.75 -2.61 -25.54
N LEU A 24 -5.46 -2.81 -25.30
CA LEU A 24 -4.95 -3.36 -24.04
C LEU A 24 -5.29 -2.47 -22.85
N LEU A 25 -5.08 -1.16 -22.98
CA LEU A 25 -5.39 -0.21 -21.93
C LEU A 25 -6.88 -0.22 -21.59
N GLN A 26 -7.75 -0.24 -22.60
CA GLN A 26 -9.20 -0.34 -22.41
C GLN A 26 -9.59 -1.64 -21.72
N THR A 27 -9.02 -2.75 -22.16
CA THR A 27 -9.31 -4.08 -21.58
C THR A 27 -8.89 -4.14 -20.12
N VAL A 28 -7.65 -3.73 -19.80
CA VAL A 28 -7.12 -3.73 -18.44
C VAL A 28 -7.94 -2.79 -17.54
N THR A 29 -8.25 -1.59 -18.02
CA THR A 29 -9.06 -0.63 -17.24
C THR A 29 -10.43 -1.19 -16.89
N ARG A 30 -11.12 -1.81 -17.87
CA ARG A 30 -12.44 -2.45 -17.62
C ARG A 30 -12.33 -3.61 -16.63
N LEU A 31 -11.32 -4.46 -16.77
CA LEU A 31 -11.09 -5.56 -15.83
C LEU A 31 -10.82 -5.05 -14.42
N CYS A 32 -9.98 -4.03 -14.26
CA CYS A 32 -9.71 -3.41 -12.97
C CYS A 32 -10.96 -2.77 -12.34
N LEU A 33 -11.77 -2.05 -13.12
CA LEU A 33 -13.02 -1.47 -12.62
C LEU A 33 -14.01 -2.55 -12.18
N ASN A 34 -14.17 -3.62 -12.99
CA ASN A 34 -15.03 -4.74 -12.63
C ASN A 34 -14.57 -5.43 -11.35
N GLU A 35 -13.25 -5.59 -11.15
CA GLU A 35 -12.70 -6.18 -9.92
C GLU A 35 -12.96 -5.26 -8.72
N LEU A 36 -12.76 -3.95 -8.86
CA LEU A 36 -13.04 -2.96 -7.80
C LEU A 36 -14.53 -2.93 -7.42
N ASP A 37 -15.42 -3.11 -8.40
CA ASP A 37 -16.88 -3.18 -8.16
C ASP A 37 -17.34 -4.57 -7.71
N SER A 38 -16.47 -5.54 -7.67
CA SER A 38 -16.81 -6.92 -7.30
C SER A 38 -17.33 -7.00 -5.87
N ALA A 39 -18.16 -8.03 -5.58
CA ALA A 39 -18.64 -8.30 -4.23
C ALA A 39 -17.51 -8.62 -3.24
N ARG A 40 -16.35 -9.06 -3.76
CA ARG A 40 -15.14 -9.30 -2.99
C ARG A 40 -14.50 -7.98 -2.57
N ALA A 41 -14.27 -7.04 -3.50
CA ALA A 41 -13.71 -5.73 -3.21
C ALA A 41 -14.58 -4.96 -2.21
N ARG A 42 -15.92 -4.94 -2.40
CA ARG A 42 -16.85 -4.31 -1.45
C ARG A 42 -16.80 -4.93 -0.06
N ARG A 43 -16.58 -6.23 0.08
CA ARG A 43 -16.40 -6.90 1.38
C ARG A 43 -15.05 -6.59 2.01
N GLU A 44 -14.02 -6.39 1.22
CA GLU A 44 -12.70 -5.98 1.70
C GLU A 44 -12.71 -4.53 2.19
N GLU A 45 -13.35 -3.61 1.47
CA GLU A 45 -13.57 -2.22 1.91
C GLU A 45 -14.41 -2.13 3.20
N SER A 46 -15.40 -3.00 3.38
CA SER A 46 -16.23 -3.04 4.59
C SER A 46 -15.51 -3.55 5.84
N ARG A 47 -14.31 -4.13 5.71
CA ARG A 47 -13.55 -4.73 6.82
C ARG A 47 -12.54 -3.80 7.48
N GLY A 48 -12.54 -2.53 7.15
CA GLY A 48 -11.66 -1.53 7.76
C GLY A 48 -10.38 -1.26 6.96
N ASP A 49 -9.49 -0.45 7.53
CA ASP A 49 -8.28 0.08 6.90
C ASP A 49 -7.23 -1.03 6.62
N ARG A 50 -7.45 -1.80 5.55
CA ARG A 50 -6.46 -2.77 5.10
C ARG A 50 -5.35 -2.05 4.36
N LEU A 51 -4.10 -2.36 4.72
CA LEU A 51 -2.94 -1.81 4.04
C LEU A 51 -2.76 -2.46 2.67
N PRO A 52 -2.29 -1.72 1.67
CA PRO A 52 -1.79 -2.29 0.43
C PRO A 52 -0.70 -3.32 0.70
N GLU A 53 -0.54 -4.26 -0.22
CA GLU A 53 0.51 -5.26 -0.14
C GLU A 53 1.88 -4.59 -0.29
N PRO A 54 2.83 -4.77 0.66
CA PRO A 54 4.17 -4.24 0.50
C PRO A 54 4.92 -5.03 -0.58
N VAL A 55 5.57 -4.35 -1.50
CA VAL A 55 6.25 -4.97 -2.65
C VAL A 55 7.75 -4.69 -2.59
N ASP A 56 8.55 -5.76 -2.71
CA ASP A 56 9.99 -5.64 -2.98
C ASP A 56 10.19 -5.40 -4.48
N LEU A 57 10.41 -4.14 -4.86
CA LEU A 57 10.61 -3.76 -6.25
C LEU A 57 11.91 -4.35 -6.84
N GLY A 58 12.90 -4.65 -6.01
CA GLY A 58 14.15 -5.30 -6.45
C GLY A 58 13.96 -6.70 -7.02
N LEU A 59 12.81 -7.35 -6.76
CA LEU A 59 12.43 -8.64 -7.35
C LEU A 59 11.84 -8.51 -8.75
N LEU A 60 11.38 -7.32 -9.15
CA LEU A 60 10.68 -7.12 -10.43
C LEU A 60 11.62 -6.98 -11.64
N GLY A 61 12.91 -6.70 -11.43
CA GLY A 61 13.94 -6.59 -12.48
C GLY A 61 13.67 -5.51 -13.54
N GLY A 62 14.75 -4.86 -14.06
CA GLY A 62 14.70 -3.99 -15.23
C GLY A 62 13.97 -2.65 -15.06
N ASP A 63 13.54 -2.08 -16.19
CA ASP A 63 12.97 -0.72 -16.32
C ASP A 63 11.70 -0.46 -15.49
N ALA A 64 11.05 -1.52 -14.98
CA ALA A 64 9.91 -1.42 -14.08
C ALA A 64 10.26 -0.76 -12.73
N VAL A 65 11.52 -0.87 -12.30
CA VAL A 65 11.99 -0.32 -11.01
C VAL A 65 11.96 1.21 -11.02
N GLU A 66 12.42 1.86 -12.10
CA GLU A 66 12.47 3.33 -12.18
C GLU A 66 11.07 3.96 -12.18
N ALA A 67 10.11 3.34 -12.87
CA ALA A 67 8.72 3.83 -12.91
C ALA A 67 7.99 3.64 -11.56
N LEU A 68 8.39 2.66 -10.75
CA LEU A 68 7.75 2.30 -9.49
C LEU A 68 8.45 2.90 -8.25
N ASP A 69 9.62 3.50 -8.42
CA ASP A 69 10.45 4.04 -7.31
C ASP A 69 9.77 5.20 -6.53
N GLN A 70 8.63 5.69 -7.02
CA GLN A 70 7.84 6.76 -6.40
C GLN A 70 6.50 6.28 -5.80
N ILE A 71 6.24 4.98 -5.78
CA ILE A 71 4.96 4.44 -5.28
C ILE A 71 5.11 4.05 -3.80
N SER A 72 5.14 5.06 -2.94
CA SER A 72 5.22 4.85 -1.49
C SER A 72 3.97 4.15 -0.92
N MET A 73 4.12 3.50 0.24
CA MET A 73 2.98 2.94 0.99
C MET A 73 1.93 4.01 1.27
N ALA A 74 2.37 5.22 1.64
CA ALA A 74 1.49 6.36 1.88
C ALA A 74 0.66 6.69 0.63
N PHE A 75 1.27 6.71 -0.55
CA PHE A 75 0.57 6.96 -1.81
C PHE A 75 -0.44 5.85 -2.13
N LEU A 76 -0.08 4.59 -1.93
CA LEU A 76 -1.01 3.47 -2.15
C LEU A 76 -2.23 3.52 -1.21
N VAL A 77 -2.02 3.85 0.06
CA VAL A 77 -3.11 4.04 1.04
C VAL A 77 -4.00 5.22 0.64
N LEU A 78 -3.42 6.29 0.08
CA LEU A 78 -4.20 7.41 -0.45
C LEU A 78 -5.07 7.03 -1.64
N LEU A 79 -4.51 6.25 -2.56
CA LEU A 79 -5.29 5.73 -3.70
C LEU A 79 -6.48 4.88 -3.25
N GLN A 80 -6.38 4.15 -2.15
CA GLN A 80 -7.51 3.38 -1.61
C GLN A 80 -8.66 4.26 -1.10
N ARG A 81 -8.39 5.50 -0.70
CA ARG A 81 -9.41 6.47 -0.26
C ARG A 81 -10.17 7.14 -1.41
N LEU A 82 -9.64 7.05 -2.63
CA LEU A 82 -10.33 7.54 -3.82
C LEU A 82 -11.41 6.56 -4.24
N THR A 83 -12.52 7.09 -4.74
CA THR A 83 -13.52 6.24 -5.42
C THR A 83 -12.89 5.53 -6.62
N PRO A 84 -13.40 4.37 -7.07
CA PRO A 84 -12.89 3.68 -8.26
C PRO A 84 -12.77 4.58 -9.48
N ALA A 85 -13.76 5.45 -9.71
CA ALA A 85 -13.75 6.39 -10.84
C ALA A 85 -12.67 7.48 -10.70
N GLU A 86 -12.49 8.05 -9.50
CA GLU A 86 -11.44 9.04 -9.23
C GLU A 86 -10.05 8.44 -9.41
N ARG A 87 -9.86 7.22 -8.91
CA ARG A 87 -8.60 6.47 -9.04
C ARG A 87 -8.28 6.17 -10.51
N ALA A 88 -9.26 5.69 -11.28
CA ALA A 88 -9.09 5.41 -12.69
C ALA A 88 -8.72 6.69 -13.47
N VAL A 89 -9.46 7.77 -13.30
CA VAL A 89 -9.17 9.04 -14.00
C VAL A 89 -7.79 9.58 -13.62
N LEU A 90 -7.41 9.53 -12.34
CA LEU A 90 -6.11 9.98 -11.87
C LEU A 90 -4.97 9.19 -12.53
N LEU A 91 -5.04 7.86 -12.50
CA LEU A 91 -3.98 7.01 -13.06
C LEU A 91 -3.89 7.14 -14.58
N LEU A 92 -5.02 7.14 -15.28
CA LEU A 92 -5.05 7.27 -16.74
C LEU A 92 -4.48 8.63 -17.19
N HIS A 93 -4.70 9.69 -16.43
CA HIS A 93 -4.20 11.02 -16.76
C HIS A 93 -2.74 11.23 -16.35
N GLU A 94 -2.36 10.88 -15.10
CA GLU A 94 -1.02 11.20 -14.56
C GLU A 94 0.06 10.20 -14.98
N VAL A 95 -0.31 8.92 -15.17
CA VAL A 95 0.66 7.86 -15.48
C VAL A 95 0.65 7.50 -16.97
N PHE A 96 -0.53 7.48 -17.58
CA PHE A 96 -0.68 7.10 -18.99
C PHE A 96 -0.82 8.32 -19.93
N GLU A 97 -0.78 9.55 -19.39
CA GLU A 97 -0.81 10.83 -20.13
C GLU A 97 -2.02 10.97 -21.07
N MET A 98 -3.14 10.32 -20.72
CA MET A 98 -4.36 10.38 -21.51
C MET A 98 -5.07 11.71 -21.34
N SER A 99 -5.65 12.22 -22.42
CA SER A 99 -6.53 13.38 -22.39
C SER A 99 -7.86 13.07 -21.71
N HIS A 100 -8.55 14.08 -21.20
CA HIS A 100 -9.87 13.89 -20.58
C HIS A 100 -10.91 13.35 -21.57
N SER A 101 -10.76 13.65 -22.87
CA SER A 101 -11.63 13.13 -23.93
C SER A 101 -11.43 11.62 -24.10
N GLU A 102 -10.18 11.16 -24.20
CA GLU A 102 -9.85 9.75 -24.30
C GLU A 102 -10.29 8.96 -23.06
N ILE A 103 -10.05 9.53 -21.86
CA ILE A 103 -10.53 8.94 -20.59
C ILE A 103 -12.05 8.88 -20.57
N GLY A 104 -12.73 9.93 -21.05
CA GLY A 104 -14.18 9.96 -21.14
C GLY A 104 -14.74 8.86 -22.04
N ALA A 105 -14.16 8.68 -23.21
CA ALA A 105 -14.53 7.58 -24.12
C ALA A 105 -14.30 6.20 -23.48
N LEU A 106 -13.18 6.04 -22.73
CA LEU A 106 -12.82 4.77 -22.08
C LEU A 106 -13.75 4.42 -20.91
N LEU A 107 -14.11 5.41 -20.09
CA LEU A 107 -14.92 5.23 -18.87
C LEU A 107 -16.43 5.48 -19.10
N GLU A 108 -16.85 5.74 -20.34
CA GLU A 108 -18.23 6.10 -20.70
C GLU A 108 -18.75 7.31 -19.92
N LYS A 109 -17.89 8.34 -19.81
CA LYS A 109 -18.16 9.59 -19.08
C LYS A 109 -17.92 10.80 -19.98
N SER A 110 -18.57 11.91 -19.65
CA SER A 110 -18.25 13.16 -20.34
C SER A 110 -16.86 13.68 -19.95
N GLU A 111 -16.24 14.43 -20.86
CA GLU A 111 -14.95 15.07 -20.58
C GLU A 111 -15.01 16.01 -19.36
N ALA A 112 -16.12 16.72 -19.18
CA ALA A 112 -16.34 17.56 -18.02
C ALA A 112 -16.41 16.77 -16.71
N ALA A 113 -17.03 15.58 -16.73
CA ALA A 113 -17.06 14.69 -15.57
C ALA A 113 -15.66 14.15 -15.24
N CYS A 114 -14.84 13.83 -16.25
CA CYS A 114 -13.44 13.40 -16.03
C CYS A 114 -12.60 14.53 -15.41
N ARG A 115 -12.74 15.78 -15.88
CA ARG A 115 -12.08 16.94 -15.24
C ARG A 115 -12.47 17.11 -13.78
N GLN A 116 -13.76 16.96 -13.44
CA GLN A 116 -14.24 17.05 -12.05
C GLN A 116 -13.70 15.92 -11.18
N LEU A 117 -13.68 14.68 -11.70
CA LEU A 117 -13.12 13.53 -11.00
C LEU A 117 -11.63 13.72 -10.71
N LEU A 118 -10.86 14.18 -11.69
CA LEU A 118 -9.45 14.48 -11.51
C LEU A 118 -9.22 15.60 -10.47
N GLY A 119 -10.04 16.66 -10.53
CA GLY A 119 -9.98 17.76 -9.55
C GLY A 119 -10.20 17.27 -8.12
N ARG A 120 -11.21 16.41 -7.90
CA ARG A 120 -11.47 15.80 -6.58
C ARG A 120 -10.34 14.89 -6.14
N ALA A 121 -9.86 14.00 -7.03
CA ALA A 121 -8.74 13.12 -6.75
C ALA A 121 -7.49 13.92 -6.34
N ARG A 122 -7.15 14.97 -7.09
CA ARG A 122 -6.02 15.86 -6.77
C ARG A 122 -6.22 16.61 -5.45
N ALA A 123 -7.43 17.04 -5.12
CA ALA A 123 -7.72 17.71 -3.85
C ALA A 123 -7.51 16.76 -2.67
N HIS A 124 -7.99 15.51 -2.78
CA HIS A 124 -7.72 14.48 -1.79
C HIS A 124 -6.21 14.21 -1.61
N LEU A 125 -5.47 14.12 -2.71
CA LEU A 125 -4.02 13.93 -2.68
C LEU A 125 -3.26 15.15 -2.14
N ALA A 126 -3.69 16.37 -2.46
CA ALA A 126 -3.00 17.60 -2.06
C ALA A 126 -3.02 17.82 -0.55
N SER A 127 -4.09 17.40 0.13
CA SER A 127 -4.19 17.49 1.60
C SER A 127 -3.09 16.66 2.29
N GLU A 128 -2.57 15.64 1.62
CA GLU A 128 -1.62 14.68 2.18
C GLU A 128 -0.20 14.77 1.57
N ARG A 129 -0.06 15.30 0.34
CA ARG A 129 1.23 15.50 -0.33
C ARG A 129 2.14 16.52 0.36
N ARG A 130 1.60 17.42 1.19
CA ARG A 130 2.40 18.42 1.90
C ARG A 130 3.46 17.82 2.85
N GLY A 131 3.47 16.49 3.01
CA GLY A 131 4.37 15.78 3.90
C GLY A 131 5.41 14.85 3.27
N LEU A 132 5.46 14.67 1.95
CA LEU A 132 6.23 13.59 1.35
C LEU A 132 7.67 13.98 0.89
N ARG A 133 8.20 15.13 1.30
CA ARG A 133 9.54 15.57 0.90
C ARG A 133 10.58 15.32 2.00
N THR A 134 10.79 14.06 2.34
CA THR A 134 11.90 13.65 3.23
C THR A 134 12.94 12.94 2.37
N SER A 135 14.23 13.25 2.56
CA SER A 135 15.28 12.53 1.86
C SER A 135 15.27 11.05 2.28
N ARG A 136 15.74 10.16 1.39
CA ARG A 136 15.79 8.72 1.67
C ARG A 136 16.61 8.41 2.93
N GLU A 137 17.69 9.14 3.14
CA GLU A 137 18.56 8.97 4.31
C GLU A 137 17.86 9.42 5.61
N GLU A 138 17.18 10.56 5.58
CA GLU A 138 16.41 11.02 6.72
C GLU A 138 15.24 10.10 7.03
N HIS A 139 14.53 9.61 6.01
CA HIS A 139 13.47 8.62 6.15
C HIS A 139 13.99 7.35 6.83
N ARG A 140 15.12 6.81 6.34
CA ARG A 140 15.78 5.63 6.92
C ARG A 140 16.15 5.88 8.39
N ARG A 141 16.77 7.00 8.69
CA ARG A 141 17.16 7.40 10.06
C ARG A 141 15.96 7.45 11.01
N LEU A 142 14.86 8.09 10.58
CA LEU A 142 13.63 8.18 11.37
C LEU A 142 13.01 6.79 11.59
N LEU A 143 12.93 5.96 10.56
CA LEU A 143 12.41 4.60 10.65
C LEU A 143 13.18 3.76 11.66
N LEU A 144 14.50 3.72 11.56
CA LEU A 144 15.34 2.92 12.46
C LEU A 144 15.28 3.39 13.90
N ALA A 145 15.34 4.71 14.12
CA ALA A 145 15.19 5.29 15.45
C ALA A 145 13.82 4.96 16.06
N PHE A 146 12.76 5.00 15.26
CA PHE A 146 11.40 4.65 15.70
C PHE A 146 11.26 3.16 16.04
N VAL A 147 11.78 2.28 15.18
CA VAL A 147 11.76 0.83 15.42
C VAL A 147 12.52 0.47 16.69
N GLU A 148 13.69 1.06 16.91
CA GLU A 148 14.49 0.88 18.13
C GLU A 148 13.74 1.34 19.38
N ALA A 149 13.22 2.59 19.36
CA ALA A 149 12.44 3.14 20.48
C ALA A 149 11.19 2.30 20.79
N SER A 150 10.52 1.80 19.75
CA SER A 150 9.34 0.94 19.90
C SER A 150 9.68 -0.43 20.52
N ARG A 151 10.80 -1.03 20.13
CA ARG A 151 11.28 -2.29 20.73
C ARG A 151 11.65 -2.16 22.19
N ASN A 152 12.25 -1.05 22.54
CA ASN A 152 12.70 -0.78 23.92
C ASN A 152 11.57 -0.22 24.81
N GLY A 153 10.43 0.17 24.21
CA GLY A 153 9.34 0.82 24.94
C GLY A 153 9.66 2.25 25.40
N GLU A 154 10.58 2.92 24.69
CA GLU A 154 11.06 4.28 24.99
C GLU A 154 10.03 5.33 24.56
N MET A 155 9.00 5.53 25.40
CA MET A 155 7.87 6.40 25.08
C MET A 155 8.31 7.83 24.74
N ASP A 156 9.19 8.44 25.53
CA ASP A 156 9.64 9.83 25.30
C ASP A 156 10.37 9.97 23.97
N ARG A 157 11.22 9.00 23.62
CA ARG A 157 11.91 8.97 22.33
C ARG A 157 10.94 8.84 21.17
N MET A 158 9.91 7.99 21.28
CA MET A 158 8.85 7.90 20.27
C MET A 158 8.12 9.22 20.08
N LEU A 159 7.83 9.95 21.16
CA LEU A 159 7.18 11.26 21.11
C LEU A 159 8.01 12.31 20.38
N THR A 160 9.35 12.26 20.47
CA THR A 160 10.21 13.19 19.72
C THR A 160 10.24 12.88 18.22
N LEU A 161 10.00 11.63 17.82
CA LEU A 161 10.01 11.19 16.43
C LEU A 161 8.67 11.38 15.72
N LEU A 162 7.56 11.26 16.44
CA LEU A 162 6.21 11.35 15.89
C LEU A 162 5.75 12.81 15.75
N ALA A 163 5.01 13.10 14.70
CA ALA A 163 4.22 14.32 14.59
C ALA A 163 3.06 14.25 15.58
N GLU A 164 2.57 15.39 16.06
CA GLU A 164 1.49 15.46 17.05
C GLU A 164 0.20 14.76 16.54
N ASP A 165 -0.10 14.94 15.25
CA ASP A 165 -1.22 14.34 14.52
C ASP A 165 -0.89 13.01 13.84
N ALA A 166 0.19 12.34 14.25
CA ALA A 166 0.61 11.08 13.66
C ALA A 166 -0.48 9.99 13.73
N THR A 167 -0.47 9.08 12.78
CA THR A 167 -1.39 7.94 12.75
C THR A 167 -0.62 6.61 12.64
N LEU A 168 -1.09 5.60 13.37
CA LEU A 168 -0.60 4.22 13.28
C LEU A 168 -1.72 3.34 12.71
N VAL A 169 -1.45 2.68 11.60
CA VAL A 169 -2.34 1.72 10.96
C VAL A 169 -1.72 0.33 11.06
N ILE A 170 -2.47 -0.63 11.60
CA ILE A 170 -2.02 -2.02 11.75
C ILE A 170 -2.99 -2.93 10.98
N ASP A 171 -2.50 -3.62 9.96
CA ASP A 171 -3.25 -4.64 9.22
C ASP A 171 -2.89 -6.04 9.71
N THR A 172 -3.82 -6.68 10.39
CA THR A 172 -3.69 -8.05 10.92
C THR A 172 -4.32 -9.11 10.02
N GLY A 173 -4.78 -8.73 8.85
CA GLY A 173 -5.44 -9.61 7.89
C GLY A 173 -6.94 -9.81 8.16
N PRO A 174 -7.63 -10.57 7.28
CA PRO A 174 -9.08 -10.73 7.32
C PRO A 174 -9.58 -11.46 8.57
N ASP A 175 -8.75 -12.31 9.14
CA ASP A 175 -9.13 -13.12 10.31
C ASP A 175 -8.90 -12.39 11.64
N GLY A 176 -8.37 -11.17 11.60
CA GLY A 176 -8.07 -10.37 12.79
C GLY A 176 -7.22 -11.12 13.81
N LYS A 177 -6.24 -11.92 13.32
CA LYS A 177 -5.43 -12.78 14.18
C LYS A 177 -4.81 -11.97 15.29
N ARG A 178 -4.96 -12.46 16.50
CA ARG A 178 -4.31 -11.86 17.67
C ARG A 178 -2.81 -11.98 17.52
N LEU A 179 -2.13 -10.86 17.58
CA LEU A 179 -0.70 -10.84 17.73
C LEU A 179 -0.39 -10.89 19.23
N GLY A 180 -0.23 -12.06 19.78
CA GLY A 180 -0.15 -12.26 21.23
C GLY A 180 -1.42 -11.75 21.95
N ARG A 181 -1.27 -10.80 22.89
CA ARG A 181 -2.39 -10.14 23.59
C ARG A 181 -2.98 -8.95 22.83
N ILE A 182 -2.35 -8.51 21.73
CA ILE A 182 -2.83 -7.39 20.93
C ILE A 182 -4.08 -7.87 20.19
N ARG A 183 -5.22 -7.31 20.55
CA ARG A 183 -6.46 -7.48 19.79
C ARG A 183 -6.36 -6.63 18.53
N ASN A 184 -7.01 -7.06 17.47
CA ASN A 184 -7.12 -6.32 16.23
C ASN A 184 -7.44 -4.83 16.51
N VAL A 185 -6.50 -3.97 16.17
CA VAL A 185 -6.70 -2.53 16.18
C VAL A 185 -7.39 -2.22 14.85
N GLY A 186 -8.69 -2.50 14.77
CA GLY A 186 -9.50 -2.35 13.55
C GLY A 186 -9.73 -0.91 13.12
N ARG A 187 -9.07 0.05 13.79
CA ARG A 187 -9.09 1.48 13.45
C ARG A 187 -7.70 2.06 13.67
N PRO A 188 -7.31 3.08 12.87
CA PRO A 188 -6.07 3.80 13.10
C PRO A 188 -5.97 4.34 14.53
N VAL A 189 -4.77 4.26 15.12
CA VAL A 189 -4.46 4.94 16.38
C VAL A 189 -3.98 6.33 16.02
N GLU A 190 -4.68 7.36 16.47
CA GLU A 190 -4.40 8.75 16.16
C GLU A 190 -3.74 9.49 17.33
N GLY A 191 -2.74 10.30 17.01
CA GLY A 191 -1.98 11.13 17.95
C GLY A 191 -0.74 10.48 18.54
N ALA A 192 0.36 11.23 18.58
CA ALA A 192 1.68 10.75 19.02
C ALA A 192 1.62 10.06 20.40
N THR A 193 0.95 10.68 21.37
CA THR A 193 0.87 10.17 22.74
C THR A 193 0.18 8.82 22.81
N ARG A 194 -0.93 8.63 22.07
CA ARG A 194 -1.65 7.35 22.03
C ARG A 194 -0.83 6.26 21.34
N ILE A 195 -0.14 6.62 20.25
CA ILE A 195 0.75 5.70 19.53
C ILE A 195 1.90 5.26 20.43
N ALA A 196 2.60 6.20 21.06
CA ALA A 196 3.72 5.92 21.94
C ALA A 196 3.29 5.05 23.14
N ALA A 197 2.17 5.38 23.81
CA ALA A 197 1.64 4.60 24.90
C ALA A 197 1.24 3.17 24.47
N PHE A 198 0.59 3.03 23.30
CA PHE A 198 0.23 1.73 22.73
C PHE A 198 1.47 0.87 22.46
N LEU A 199 2.48 1.45 21.77
CA LEU A 199 3.71 0.73 21.44
C LEU A 199 4.53 0.37 22.67
N ALA A 200 4.62 1.25 23.66
CA ALA A 200 5.28 0.96 24.94
C ALA A 200 4.59 -0.20 25.68
N ALA A 201 3.24 -0.24 25.66
CA ALA A 201 2.50 -1.32 26.30
C ALA A 201 2.72 -2.68 25.61
N VAL A 202 2.97 -2.69 24.30
CA VAL A 202 3.19 -3.92 23.53
C VAL A 202 4.67 -4.24 23.28
N ALA A 203 5.60 -3.38 23.69
CA ALA A 203 7.04 -3.50 23.44
C ALA A 203 7.59 -4.88 23.83
N ARG A 204 7.17 -5.45 24.95
CA ARG A 204 7.58 -6.78 25.42
C ARG A 204 7.16 -7.92 24.47
N GLN A 205 6.23 -7.67 23.55
CA GLN A 205 5.73 -8.65 22.59
C GLN A 205 6.45 -8.53 21.23
N ILE A 206 7.09 -7.40 20.94
CA ILE A 206 7.78 -7.14 19.67
C ILE A 206 8.89 -8.17 19.38
N PRO A 207 9.72 -8.62 20.36
CA PRO A 207 10.72 -9.64 20.11
C PRO A 207 10.16 -10.96 19.58
N ALA A 208 8.89 -11.27 19.85
CA ALA A 208 8.22 -12.47 19.33
C ALA A 208 8.03 -12.44 17.80
N PHE A 209 8.21 -11.29 17.14
CA PHE A 209 8.19 -11.20 15.68
C PHE A 209 9.48 -11.70 15.02
N GLY A 210 10.54 -11.89 15.79
CA GLY A 210 11.82 -12.38 15.30
C GLY A 210 12.85 -11.28 15.07
N GLU A 211 13.76 -11.52 14.13
CA GLU A 211 14.86 -10.61 13.78
C GLU A 211 14.39 -9.47 12.87
N ALA A 212 14.77 -8.25 13.20
CA ALA A 212 14.49 -7.08 12.37
C ALA A 212 15.56 -6.96 11.26
N ARG A 213 15.12 -6.87 10.01
CA ARG A 213 15.97 -6.68 8.83
C ARG A 213 15.53 -5.43 8.09
N GLU A 214 16.52 -4.61 7.73
CA GLU A 214 16.30 -3.48 6.84
C GLU A 214 16.12 -3.98 5.40
N CYS A 215 15.19 -3.36 4.68
CA CYS A 215 14.97 -3.64 3.27
C CYS A 215 14.37 -2.40 2.58
N VAL A 216 14.05 -2.53 1.30
CA VAL A 216 13.33 -1.51 0.54
C VAL A 216 12.01 -2.11 0.07
N LEU A 217 10.91 -1.52 0.50
CA LEU A 217 9.56 -1.92 0.07
C LEU A 217 8.86 -0.70 -0.53
N ASN A 218 8.18 -0.88 -1.65
CA ASN A 218 7.51 0.22 -2.37
C ASN A 218 8.45 1.42 -2.62
N GLY A 219 9.74 1.17 -2.95
CA GLY A 219 10.73 2.21 -3.17
C GLY A 219 11.24 2.94 -1.91
N GLU A 220 10.73 2.64 -0.72
CA GLU A 220 11.07 3.32 0.52
C GLU A 220 11.80 2.40 1.52
N PRO A 221 12.67 2.95 2.39
CA PRO A 221 13.24 2.20 3.51
C PRO A 221 12.13 1.59 4.37
N ALA A 222 12.29 0.30 4.68
CA ALA A 222 11.36 -0.47 5.48
C ALA A 222 12.11 -1.40 6.44
N VAL A 223 11.42 -1.89 7.48
CA VAL A 223 11.92 -2.93 8.36
C VAL A 223 10.97 -4.12 8.31
N VAL A 224 11.51 -5.30 8.02
CA VAL A 224 10.78 -6.56 8.06
C VAL A 224 11.28 -7.40 9.21
N TYR A 225 10.36 -7.86 10.05
CA TYR A 225 10.66 -8.84 11.07
C TYR A 225 10.55 -10.24 10.48
N VAL A 226 11.59 -11.04 10.68
CA VAL A 226 11.69 -12.41 10.17
C VAL A 226 11.71 -13.39 11.32
N ARG A 227 10.77 -14.34 11.30
CA ARG A 227 10.69 -15.42 12.27
C ARG A 227 10.71 -16.76 11.54
N GLU A 228 11.63 -17.64 11.94
CA GLU A 228 11.77 -18.97 11.32
C GLU A 228 11.94 -18.90 9.78
N GLY A 229 12.71 -17.91 9.31
CA GLY A 229 12.97 -17.69 7.89
C GLY A 229 11.79 -17.11 7.09
N ARG A 230 10.69 -16.70 7.75
CA ARG A 230 9.50 -16.14 7.09
C ARG A 230 9.21 -14.73 7.58
N PRO A 231 8.76 -13.83 6.69
CA PRO A 231 8.29 -12.51 7.09
C PRO A 231 7.11 -12.62 8.08
N ALA A 232 7.23 -11.97 9.23
CA ALA A 232 6.22 -11.97 10.28
C ALA A 232 5.53 -10.60 10.44
N ALA A 233 6.26 -9.53 10.19
CA ALA A 233 5.73 -8.18 10.17
C ALA A 233 6.56 -7.28 9.26
N ALA A 234 5.95 -6.26 8.65
CA ALA A 234 6.66 -5.20 7.94
C ALA A 234 6.23 -3.84 8.50
N ILE A 235 7.22 -2.96 8.72
CA ILE A 235 7.02 -1.60 9.20
C ILE A 235 7.52 -0.64 8.13
N LEU A 236 6.63 0.26 7.72
CA LEU A 236 6.89 1.37 6.83
C LEU A 236 6.43 2.67 7.52
N ILE A 237 7.01 3.78 7.14
CA ILE A 237 6.61 5.08 7.66
C ILE A 237 6.33 6.07 6.53
N SER A 238 5.66 7.15 6.86
CA SER A 238 5.62 8.37 6.05
C SER A 238 6.08 9.51 6.95
N ALA A 239 7.06 10.27 6.48
CA ALA A 239 7.67 11.33 7.26
C ALA A 239 7.61 12.68 6.52
N ALA A 240 7.51 13.76 7.27
CA ALA A 240 7.53 15.12 6.79
C ALA A 240 8.11 16.05 7.84
N GLU A 241 8.87 17.04 7.41
CA GLU A 241 9.41 18.08 8.31
C GLU A 241 10.18 17.47 9.50
N GLY A 242 10.95 16.41 9.24
CA GLY A 242 11.76 15.73 10.25
C GLY A 242 10.96 14.89 11.27
N ARG A 243 9.67 14.65 11.03
CA ARG A 243 8.80 13.86 11.92
C ARG A 243 8.00 12.81 11.17
N ILE A 244 7.69 11.72 11.86
CA ILE A 244 6.87 10.63 11.34
C ILE A 244 5.40 11.03 11.42
N ARG A 245 4.73 11.09 10.27
CA ARG A 245 3.30 11.39 10.15
C ARG A 245 2.44 10.14 10.18
N ARG A 246 2.94 9.05 9.58
CA ARG A 246 2.20 7.77 9.55
C ARG A 246 3.15 6.62 9.80
N VAL A 247 2.64 5.63 10.52
CA VAL A 247 3.29 4.33 10.71
C VAL A 247 2.35 3.27 10.15
N PHE A 248 2.85 2.43 9.27
CA PHE A 248 2.14 1.31 8.68
C PHE A 248 2.76 0.02 9.18
N VAL A 249 1.96 -0.85 9.77
CA VAL A 249 2.39 -2.15 10.27
C VAL A 249 1.57 -3.24 9.61
N GLN A 250 2.20 -3.98 8.70
CA GLN A 250 1.59 -5.14 8.06
C GLN A 250 1.99 -6.41 8.79
N VAL A 251 1.03 -7.19 9.27
CA VAL A 251 1.24 -8.49 9.93
C VAL A 251 0.39 -9.62 9.33
N ASP A 252 -0.31 -9.35 8.22
CA ASP A 252 -1.01 -10.37 7.46
C ASP A 252 -0.02 -11.26 6.71
N ALA A 253 0.13 -12.50 7.15
CA ALA A 253 1.04 -13.47 6.54
C ALA A 253 0.74 -13.72 5.04
N GLY A 254 -0.52 -13.60 4.62
CA GLY A 254 -0.92 -13.73 3.21
C GLY A 254 -0.33 -12.63 2.33
N ARG A 255 -0.19 -11.42 2.90
CA ARG A 255 0.37 -10.25 2.21
C ARG A 255 1.87 -10.08 2.35
N LEU A 256 2.49 -10.83 3.25
CA LEU A 256 3.95 -10.83 3.46
C LEU A 256 4.64 -12.01 2.81
N GLY A 257 3.92 -13.08 2.48
CA GLY A 257 4.48 -14.35 2.06
C GLY A 257 5.29 -14.34 0.76
N HIS A 258 5.08 -13.32 -0.09
CA HIS A 258 5.80 -13.14 -1.34
C HIS A 258 7.12 -12.35 -1.19
N LEU A 259 7.37 -11.74 -0.02
CA LEU A 259 8.60 -11.00 0.21
C LEU A 259 9.79 -11.98 0.28
N GLY A 260 10.56 -12.04 -0.81
CA GLY A 260 11.82 -12.78 -0.88
C GLY A 260 12.91 -12.04 -0.15
N LEU A 261 13.06 -12.26 1.14
CA LEU A 261 14.18 -11.68 1.91
C LEU A 261 15.45 -12.40 1.49
N ARG A 262 16.20 -11.79 0.55
CA ARG A 262 17.56 -12.28 0.22
C ARG A 262 18.41 -12.25 1.47
N GLN A 263 19.11 -13.37 1.72
CA GLN A 263 20.12 -13.49 2.77
C GLN A 263 21.30 -12.58 2.50
#